data_46a5fe65d207b4a86a1602e45fd1fc61
#
_entry.id   46a5fe65d207b4a86a1602e45fd1fc61
#
_cell.length_a   1.000
_cell.length_b   1.000
_cell.length_c   1.000
_cell.angle_alpha   90.00
_cell.angle_beta   90.00
_cell.angle_gamma   90.00
#
_symmetry.space_group_name_H-M   'P 1'
#
loop_
_entity.id
_entity.type
_entity.pdbx_description
1 polymer ?
#
loop_
_entity_poly.entity_id
_entity_poly.type
_entity_poly.pdbx_seq_one_letter_code
_entity_poly.pdbx_strand_id
1 'polypeptide(L)'
;MENEIVSLLAELDPCIYVIDCLPNMDESSVSERTIPLVKRLRKAHKKTPILLVEDRSFTNTQFFPSMKLHHFKSRIALKDAFAELNNQGVGNLYYLDGDNLLGRDGEAATDGSHPNDLGMIRYADAYEPVLRSILRQF
;
A
#
# COMPACT_ATOMS: atom_id res chain seq x y z
N MET A 1 -1.12 -9.79 -4.41
CA MET A 1 -1.88 -9.23 -5.56
C MET A 1 -2.12 -10.31 -6.66
N GLU A 2 -2.40 -11.54 -6.28
CA GLU A 2 -2.67 -12.64 -7.20
C GLU A 2 -4.03 -12.45 -7.90
N ASN A 3 -4.15 -12.90 -9.15
CA ASN A 3 -5.36 -12.73 -9.98
C ASN A 3 -6.62 -13.36 -9.35
N GLU A 4 -6.45 -14.48 -8.65
CA GLU A 4 -7.52 -15.19 -7.95
C GLU A 4 -8.08 -14.35 -6.80
N ILE A 5 -7.19 -13.75 -6.01
CA ILE A 5 -7.56 -12.86 -4.90
C ILE A 5 -8.25 -11.60 -5.41
N VAL A 6 -7.75 -11.02 -6.52
CA VAL A 6 -8.39 -9.84 -7.13
C VAL A 6 -9.83 -10.16 -7.60
N SER A 7 -10.07 -11.38 -8.06
CA SER A 7 -11.42 -11.81 -8.45
C SER A 7 -12.38 -11.85 -7.26
N LEU A 8 -11.93 -12.39 -6.13
CA LEU A 8 -12.70 -12.43 -4.89
C LEU A 8 -12.93 -11.01 -4.32
N LEU A 9 -11.89 -10.15 -4.34
CA LEU A 9 -12.04 -8.76 -3.92
C LEU A 9 -13.06 -8.01 -4.77
N ALA A 10 -13.13 -8.30 -6.06
CA ALA A 10 -14.10 -7.66 -6.97
C ALA A 10 -15.56 -8.08 -6.74
N GLU A 11 -15.82 -9.13 -5.95
CA GLU A 11 -17.16 -9.55 -5.55
C GLU A 11 -17.66 -8.78 -4.31
N LEU A 12 -16.74 -8.13 -3.56
CA LEU A 12 -17.07 -7.33 -2.39
C LEU A 12 -17.56 -5.93 -2.80
N ASP A 13 -18.41 -5.34 -1.99
CA ASP A 13 -18.87 -3.95 -2.15
C ASP A 13 -18.39 -3.08 -0.96
N PRO A 14 -17.10 -2.80 -0.83
CA PRO A 14 -16.56 -2.01 0.25
C PRO A 14 -16.70 -0.51 -0.02
N CYS A 15 -16.68 0.29 1.04
CA CYS A 15 -16.60 1.75 0.91
C CYS A 15 -15.22 2.22 0.42
N ILE A 16 -14.16 1.42 0.59
CA ILE A 16 -12.80 1.67 0.10
C ILE A 16 -12.01 0.36 0.03
N TYR A 17 -11.19 0.20 -1.01
CA TYR A 17 -10.15 -0.83 -1.06
C TYR A 17 -8.83 -0.24 -0.54
N VAL A 18 -8.25 -0.86 0.49
CA VAL A 18 -6.90 -0.53 0.99
C VAL A 18 -5.96 -1.66 0.59
N ILE A 19 -4.99 -1.37 -0.25
CA ILE A 19 -4.02 -2.34 -0.77
C ILE A 19 -2.69 -2.13 -0.06
N ASP A 20 -2.50 -2.84 1.05
CA ASP A 20 -1.32 -2.82 1.92
C ASP A 20 -0.69 -4.22 1.97
N CYS A 21 0.04 -4.58 0.93
CA CYS A 21 0.63 -5.92 0.81
C CYS A 21 2.09 -5.91 0.37
N LEU A 22 2.71 -4.75 0.23
CA LEU A 22 4.10 -4.61 -0.21
C LEU A 22 5.12 -5.32 0.66
N PRO A 23 4.96 -5.41 2.00
CA PRO A 23 5.91 -6.15 2.84
C PRO A 23 6.17 -7.61 2.41
N ASN A 24 5.23 -8.19 1.66
CA ASN A 24 5.30 -9.56 1.15
C ASN A 24 5.54 -9.63 -0.37
N MET A 25 6.00 -8.53 -1.00
CA MET A 25 6.16 -8.45 -2.45
C MET A 25 7.52 -7.88 -2.83
N ASP A 26 8.12 -8.46 -3.85
CA ASP A 26 9.31 -7.91 -4.51
C ASP A 26 8.93 -6.89 -5.61
N GLU A 27 9.95 -6.15 -6.10
CA GLU A 27 9.83 -5.17 -7.17
C GLU A 27 9.10 -5.73 -8.40
N SER A 28 9.46 -6.94 -8.84
CA SER A 28 8.89 -7.60 -10.02
C SER A 28 7.40 -7.86 -9.84
N SER A 29 7.02 -8.48 -8.73
CA SER A 29 5.63 -8.77 -8.39
C SER A 29 4.77 -7.50 -8.27
N VAL A 30 5.33 -6.43 -7.69
CA VAL A 30 4.63 -5.14 -7.60
C VAL A 30 4.42 -4.54 -8.99
N SER A 31 5.48 -4.50 -9.81
CA SER A 31 5.41 -3.96 -11.18
C SER A 31 4.40 -4.70 -12.06
N GLU A 32 4.39 -6.02 -11.96
CA GLU A 32 3.53 -6.88 -12.81
C GLU A 32 2.06 -6.86 -12.38
N ARG A 33 1.77 -6.73 -11.06
CA ARG A 33 0.45 -7.03 -10.53
C ARG A 33 -0.36 -5.82 -10.11
N THR A 34 0.25 -4.66 -9.83
CA THR A 34 -0.48 -3.48 -9.34
C THR A 34 -1.46 -2.94 -10.38
N ILE A 35 -1.02 -2.70 -11.60
CA ILE A 35 -1.88 -2.14 -12.66
C ILE A 35 -3.04 -3.08 -13.01
N PRO A 36 -2.83 -4.40 -13.22
CA PRO A 36 -3.93 -5.33 -13.45
C PRO A 36 -4.93 -5.39 -12.30
N LEU A 37 -4.45 -5.41 -11.04
CA LEU A 37 -5.31 -5.38 -9.87
C LEU A 37 -6.23 -4.16 -9.86
N VAL A 38 -5.65 -2.97 -9.97
CA VAL A 38 -6.42 -1.72 -9.94
C VAL A 38 -7.43 -1.66 -11.08
N LYS A 39 -7.02 -2.01 -12.31
CA LYS A 39 -7.92 -2.03 -13.47
C LYS A 39 -9.08 -3.00 -13.30
N ARG A 40 -8.84 -4.18 -12.71
CA ARG A 40 -9.90 -5.16 -12.47
C ARG A 40 -10.88 -4.68 -11.41
N LEU A 41 -10.40 -4.15 -10.29
CA LEU A 41 -11.26 -3.55 -9.27
C LEU A 41 -12.06 -2.38 -9.83
N ARG A 42 -11.42 -1.50 -10.61
CA ARG A 42 -12.09 -0.36 -11.25
C ARG A 42 -13.14 -0.78 -12.28
N LYS A 43 -12.93 -1.89 -12.97
CA LYS A 43 -13.95 -2.45 -13.89
C LYS A 43 -15.20 -2.92 -13.15
N ALA A 44 -15.03 -3.57 -11.99
CA ALA A 44 -16.13 -4.04 -11.15
C ALA A 44 -16.80 -2.86 -10.41
N HIS A 45 -16.01 -1.97 -9.84
CA HIS A 45 -16.44 -0.87 -8.97
C HIS A 45 -15.93 0.47 -9.51
N LYS A 46 -16.75 1.13 -10.33
CA LYS A 46 -16.36 2.33 -11.10
C LYS A 46 -15.97 3.51 -10.22
N LYS A 47 -16.53 3.63 -9.02
CA LYS A 47 -16.37 4.81 -8.15
C LYS A 47 -15.68 4.52 -6.82
N THR A 48 -15.70 3.27 -6.34
CA THR A 48 -15.12 2.90 -5.04
C THR A 48 -13.66 3.34 -4.96
N PRO A 49 -13.27 4.10 -3.93
CA PRO A 49 -11.89 4.53 -3.75
C PRO A 49 -10.94 3.34 -3.62
N ILE A 50 -9.72 3.50 -4.14
CA ILE A 50 -8.63 2.54 -3.98
C ILE A 50 -7.45 3.29 -3.39
N LEU A 51 -6.97 2.88 -2.22
CA LEU A 51 -5.77 3.40 -1.57
C LEU A 51 -4.64 2.39 -1.74
N LEU A 52 -3.59 2.79 -2.43
CA LEU A 52 -2.33 2.05 -2.51
C LEU A 52 -1.42 2.51 -1.37
N VAL A 53 -0.85 1.56 -0.64
CA VAL A 53 0.00 1.84 0.53
C VAL A 53 1.40 1.30 0.27
N GLU A 54 2.40 2.15 0.49
CA GLU A 54 3.80 1.73 0.43
C GLU A 54 4.15 0.77 1.56
N ASP A 55 5.23 0.03 1.35
CA ASP A 55 5.86 -0.72 2.44
C ASP A 55 6.37 0.24 3.53
N ARG A 56 6.20 -0.17 4.78
CA ARG A 56 6.76 0.55 5.93
C ARG A 56 8.29 0.52 5.91
N SER A 57 8.91 1.52 6.51
CA SER A 57 10.36 1.48 6.76
C SER A 57 10.64 0.51 7.91
N PHE A 58 11.34 -0.58 7.63
CA PHE A 58 11.74 -1.56 8.65
C PHE A 58 12.72 -0.94 9.64
N THR A 59 12.54 -1.19 10.91
CA THR A 59 13.29 -0.53 11.98
C THR A 59 14.76 -0.98 12.06
N ASN A 60 15.10 -2.13 11.46
CA ASN A 60 16.41 -2.74 11.47
C ASN A 60 17.18 -2.61 10.13
N THR A 61 16.67 -1.86 9.15
CA THR A 61 17.29 -1.75 7.81
C THR A 61 18.71 -1.15 7.83
N GLN A 62 19.07 -0.42 8.88
CA GLN A 62 20.43 0.09 9.06
C GLN A 62 21.47 -1.04 9.19
N PHE A 63 21.06 -2.22 9.69
CA PHE A 63 21.91 -3.40 9.83
C PHE A 63 21.83 -4.35 8.63
N PHE A 64 20.81 -4.18 7.76
CA PHE A 64 20.54 -5.06 6.63
C PHE A 64 20.35 -4.27 5.32
N PRO A 65 21.45 -3.81 4.69
CA PRO A 65 21.38 -2.98 3.47
C PRO A 65 20.63 -3.63 2.30
N SER A 66 20.68 -4.95 2.17
CA SER A 66 19.96 -5.68 1.12
C SER A 66 18.45 -5.61 1.32
N MET A 67 17.96 -5.69 2.55
CA MET A 67 16.55 -5.51 2.86
C MET A 67 16.09 -4.07 2.59
N LYS A 68 16.90 -3.10 2.98
CA LYS A 68 16.62 -1.69 2.66
C LYS A 68 16.45 -1.47 1.16
N LEU A 69 17.32 -2.04 0.35
CA LEU A 69 17.24 -1.95 -1.11
C LEU A 69 15.99 -2.64 -1.65
N HIS A 70 15.64 -3.82 -1.13
CA HIS A 70 14.44 -4.56 -1.51
C HIS A 70 13.17 -3.74 -1.30
N HIS A 71 12.98 -3.19 -0.11
CA HIS A 71 11.81 -2.35 0.21
C HIS A 71 11.78 -1.06 -0.61
N PHE A 72 12.93 -0.43 -0.82
CA PHE A 72 13.04 0.77 -1.64
C PHE A 72 12.59 0.52 -3.07
N LYS A 73 13.02 -0.60 -3.68
CA LYS A 73 12.64 -0.97 -5.04
C LYS A 73 11.14 -1.28 -5.18
N SER A 74 10.56 -2.00 -4.22
CA SER A 74 9.12 -2.29 -4.21
C SER A 74 8.28 -1.00 -4.10
N ARG A 75 8.74 0.00 -3.32
CA ARG A 75 8.09 1.31 -3.23
C ARG A 75 8.15 2.07 -4.55
N ILE A 76 9.33 2.10 -5.21
CA ILE A 76 9.47 2.72 -6.54
C ILE A 76 8.50 2.08 -7.51
N ALA A 77 8.45 0.75 -7.59
CA ALA A 77 7.56 0.03 -8.47
C ALA A 77 6.08 0.37 -8.22
N LEU A 78 5.66 0.52 -6.96
CA LEU A 78 4.30 0.95 -6.63
C LEU A 78 4.03 2.38 -7.07
N LYS A 79 4.99 3.28 -6.86
CA LYS A 79 4.90 4.70 -7.22
C LYS A 79 4.81 4.89 -8.73
N ASP A 80 5.59 4.13 -9.48
CA ASP A 80 5.56 4.13 -10.95
C ASP A 80 4.21 3.59 -11.47
N ALA A 81 3.70 2.51 -10.90
CA ALA A 81 2.38 1.98 -11.22
C ALA A 81 1.25 2.97 -10.90
N PHE A 82 1.34 3.68 -9.77
CA PHE A 82 0.40 4.73 -9.40
C PHE A 82 0.42 5.90 -10.39
N ALA A 83 1.61 6.37 -10.77
CA ALA A 83 1.79 7.44 -11.76
C ALA A 83 1.22 7.04 -13.12
N GLU A 84 1.51 5.81 -13.58
CA GLU A 84 1.00 5.28 -14.85
C GLU A 84 -0.53 5.19 -14.87
N LEU A 85 -1.15 4.69 -13.78
CA LEU A 85 -2.60 4.61 -13.64
C LEU A 85 -3.26 6.00 -13.68
N ASN A 86 -2.66 7.00 -13.02
CA ASN A 86 -3.14 8.39 -13.09
C ASN A 86 -3.01 8.96 -14.50
N ASN A 87 -1.91 8.71 -15.21
CA ASN A 87 -1.71 9.12 -16.60
C ASN A 87 -2.75 8.49 -17.53
N GLN A 88 -3.21 7.28 -17.21
CA GLN A 88 -4.30 6.59 -17.93
C GLN A 88 -5.69 7.08 -17.53
N GLY A 89 -5.82 8.07 -16.63
CA GLY A 89 -7.09 8.63 -16.20
C GLY A 89 -7.89 7.76 -15.23
N VAL A 90 -7.24 6.85 -14.50
CA VAL A 90 -7.91 6.04 -13.47
C VAL A 90 -8.23 6.93 -12.28
N GLY A 91 -9.49 7.30 -12.12
CA GLY A 91 -9.96 8.16 -11.02
C GLY A 91 -10.12 7.43 -9.69
N ASN A 92 -10.29 8.20 -8.59
CA ASN A 92 -10.51 7.73 -7.23
C ASN A 92 -9.40 6.78 -6.76
N LEU A 93 -8.17 7.05 -7.18
CA LEU A 93 -6.97 6.32 -6.82
C LEU A 93 -6.12 7.21 -5.89
N TYR A 94 -5.75 6.67 -4.74
CA TYR A 94 -5.05 7.39 -3.68
C TYR A 94 -3.77 6.65 -3.29
N TYR A 95 -2.87 7.36 -2.62
CA TYR A 95 -1.56 6.85 -2.25
C TYR A 95 -1.19 7.24 -0.83
N LEU A 96 -0.58 6.32 -0.08
CA LEU A 96 -0.06 6.55 1.26
C LEU A 96 1.41 6.14 1.30
N ASP A 97 2.28 7.11 1.60
CA ASP A 97 3.72 6.88 1.76
C ASP A 97 4.02 6.03 3.01
N GLY A 98 5.02 5.15 2.90
CA GLY A 98 5.42 4.22 3.96
C GLY A 98 6.36 4.79 5.04
N ASP A 99 6.89 6.01 4.84
CA ASP A 99 8.01 6.54 5.64
C ASP A 99 7.72 6.72 7.12
N ASN A 100 6.46 6.98 7.47
CA ASN A 100 6.06 7.27 8.84
C ASN A 100 5.16 6.20 9.47
N LEU A 101 4.89 5.08 8.77
CA LEU A 101 3.99 4.03 9.27
C LEU A 101 4.47 3.41 10.59
N LEU A 102 5.79 3.26 10.78
CA LEU A 102 6.38 2.77 12.04
C LEU A 102 7.07 3.88 12.84
N GLY A 103 7.08 5.13 12.36
CA GLY A 103 7.89 6.20 12.94
C GLY A 103 9.38 6.02 12.64
N ARG A 104 10.25 6.77 13.36
CA ARG A 104 11.70 6.85 13.05
C ARG A 104 12.62 6.49 14.23
N ASP A 105 12.06 6.11 15.36
CA ASP A 105 12.81 5.80 16.59
C ASP A 105 13.24 4.34 16.69
N GLY A 106 12.73 3.47 15.81
CA GLY A 106 13.05 2.04 15.82
C GLY A 106 12.24 1.20 16.79
N GLU A 107 11.30 1.79 17.56
CA GLU A 107 10.61 1.13 18.67
C GLU A 107 9.29 0.42 18.25
N ALA A 108 8.82 0.63 17.03
CA ALA A 108 7.48 0.25 16.61
C ALA A 108 7.36 -1.14 16.00
N ALA A 109 8.39 -1.96 16.04
CA ALA A 109 8.36 -3.33 15.51
C ALA A 109 9.01 -4.33 16.47
N THR A 110 8.48 -5.56 16.51
CA THR A 110 8.99 -6.62 17.39
C THR A 110 10.30 -7.23 16.85
N ASP A 111 10.37 -7.45 15.54
CA ASP A 111 11.50 -8.11 14.86
C ASP A 111 12.13 -7.23 13.78
N GLY A 112 11.81 -5.95 13.81
CA GLY A 112 12.24 -4.98 12.80
C GLY A 112 11.24 -4.81 11.64
N SER A 113 10.30 -5.72 11.48
CA SER A 113 9.31 -5.75 10.40
C SER A 113 7.87 -5.68 10.91
N HIS A 114 7.49 -6.60 11.80
CA HIS A 114 6.10 -6.72 12.25
C HIS A 114 5.78 -5.68 13.34
N PRO A 115 4.76 -4.85 13.11
CA PRO A 115 4.36 -3.84 14.09
C PRO A 115 4.01 -4.46 15.44
N ASN A 116 4.53 -3.88 16.52
CA ASN A 116 4.06 -4.10 17.89
C ASN A 116 2.87 -3.16 18.19
N ASP A 117 2.41 -3.09 19.43
CA ASP A 117 1.27 -2.23 19.80
C ASP A 117 1.50 -0.76 19.46
N LEU A 118 2.71 -0.24 19.68
CA LEU A 118 3.08 1.12 19.30
C LEU A 118 3.04 1.30 17.78
N GLY A 119 3.54 0.30 17.02
CA GLY A 119 3.50 0.30 15.57
C GLY A 119 2.07 0.32 15.04
N MET A 120 1.17 -0.46 15.64
CA MET A 120 -0.25 -0.49 15.27
C MET A 120 -0.95 0.86 15.53
N ILE A 121 -0.62 1.52 16.64
CA ILE A 121 -1.12 2.88 16.93
C ILE A 121 -0.62 3.85 15.86
N ARG A 122 0.67 3.83 15.51
CA ARG A 122 1.24 4.69 14.47
C ARG A 122 0.65 4.45 13.09
N TYR A 123 0.39 3.19 12.76
CA TYR A 123 -0.35 2.85 11.54
C TYR A 123 -1.74 3.49 11.54
N ALA A 124 -2.49 3.35 12.63
CA ALA A 124 -3.81 3.96 12.76
C ALA A 124 -3.74 5.48 12.60
N ASP A 125 -2.77 6.15 13.25
CA ASP A 125 -2.56 7.60 13.16
C ASP A 125 -2.20 8.06 11.71
N ALA A 126 -1.48 7.23 10.96
CA ALA A 126 -1.15 7.53 9.57
C ALA A 126 -2.33 7.29 8.61
N TYR A 127 -3.10 6.24 8.84
CA TYR A 127 -4.24 5.86 7.99
C TYR A 127 -5.48 6.72 8.22
N GLU A 128 -5.82 7.02 9.46
CA GLU A 128 -7.06 7.69 9.81
C GLU A 128 -7.29 9.01 9.05
N PRO A 129 -6.36 9.97 8.99
CA PRO A 129 -6.57 11.22 8.27
C PRO A 129 -6.77 11.01 6.76
N VAL A 130 -6.05 10.06 6.17
CA VAL A 130 -6.16 9.74 4.74
C VAL A 130 -7.53 9.10 4.45
N LEU A 131 -7.91 8.08 5.22
CA LEU A 131 -9.19 7.40 5.06
C LEU A 131 -10.37 8.37 5.28
N ARG A 132 -10.31 9.22 6.31
CA ARG A 132 -11.35 10.24 6.54
C ARG A 132 -11.43 11.25 5.40
N SER A 133 -10.28 11.67 4.86
CA SER A 133 -10.26 12.58 3.71
C SER A 133 -10.89 11.97 2.47
N ILE A 134 -10.59 10.71 2.19
CA ILE A 134 -11.15 9.97 1.06
C ILE A 134 -12.67 9.81 1.24
N LEU A 135 -13.12 9.27 2.36
CA LEU A 135 -14.52 8.94 2.61
C LEU A 135 -15.45 10.16 2.69
N ARG A 136 -14.92 11.36 2.94
CA ARG A 136 -15.71 12.61 2.88
C ARG A 136 -16.06 13.06 1.46
N GLN A 137 -15.43 12.47 0.45
CA GLN A 137 -15.66 12.83 -0.96
C GLN A 137 -16.77 11.97 -1.60
N PHE A 138 -17.27 10.98 -0.87
CA PHE A 138 -18.29 10.03 -1.31
C PHE A 138 -19.49 9.99 -0.37
#